data_07d20d9bd5affc1cb7fe4ee6a58683dc
#
_entry.id   07d20d9bd5affc1cb7fe4ee6a58683dc
#
_cell.length_a   1.000
_cell.length_b   1.000
_cell.length_c   1.000
_cell.angle_alpha   90.00
_cell.angle_beta   90.00
_cell.angle_gamma   90.00
#
_symmetry.space_group_name_H-M   'P 1'
#
loop_
_entity.id
_entity.type
_entity.pdbx_description
1 polymer ?
#
loop_
_entity_poly.entity_id
_entity_poly.type
_entity_poly.pdbx_seq_one_letter_code
_entity_poly.pdbx_strand_id
1 'polypeptide(L)'
;GSGGARGLYLQTVTYNFLKEQGDNRIVRTQALPATRGTVSDRNGAVLALSAPTESLFAVPKDMKEMPSAAQLERLSELVDVPVDVLRNKLEQKGKSFIWIKRQLDPKVAEEVKALGLENFVFEKELKRHYPMGNLFAHVIGFTDIDGKGQEGLELSLEDSLYGEDGAEVVLRDRQGNIVDSLDSPRNKAPQNGKDIILSLDQRIQTLAYEELNKAVEYHQAKAGTVVVLDARTGEILALANTPAYDPNRPGRADSEQRRNRAVTDMIEPGSAIKPFVIAKALDAGKTDLNERLNTQPYKIGPSPVRDTHVYPSLDVRGIMQKSSNVGTSKLSARFGAEEMYDFYHELGIGVRMHSGFPGETAGLLRNWRRWRPIEQATMSFGYGLQLSLLQLARAYTALTHDGVLLPLSFEKQAVAPQGKRIFKESTAREVRNLMVSVTEPGGTGTAGAVDGFDVGAKTGTARKFVNGRYADNKHVATFIGFAPAKNPRVIVAVTIDEPTAHGYYGGVVAGPPFKKIMGGSLNILGISPTKPLTAAAVKTPS
;
A
#
# COMPACT_ATOMS: atom_id res chain seq x y z
N GLY A 1 -15.46 13.65 -13.85
CA GLY A 1 -14.75 12.42 -14.04
C GLY A 1 -15.49 11.39 -14.87
N SER A 2 -14.77 10.40 -15.34
CA SER A 2 -15.32 9.37 -16.24
C SER A 2 -16.43 8.53 -15.59
N GLY A 3 -16.37 8.27 -14.27
CA GLY A 3 -17.41 7.53 -13.57
C GLY A 3 -18.74 8.25 -13.53
N GLY A 4 -18.72 9.57 -13.32
CA GLY A 4 -19.91 10.40 -13.37
C GLY A 4 -20.51 10.46 -14.79
N ALA A 5 -19.65 10.53 -15.81
CA ALA A 5 -20.09 10.51 -17.21
C ALA A 5 -20.78 9.20 -17.58
N ARG A 6 -20.27 8.06 -17.10
CA ARG A 6 -20.89 6.74 -17.32
C ARG A 6 -22.27 6.65 -16.68
N GLY A 7 -22.39 7.06 -15.43
CA GLY A 7 -23.68 7.07 -14.73
C GLY A 7 -24.70 7.98 -15.40
N LEU A 8 -24.28 9.20 -15.82
CA LEU A 8 -25.12 10.13 -16.57
C LEU A 8 -25.58 9.56 -17.90
N TYR A 9 -24.68 8.86 -18.63
CA TYR A 9 -25.01 8.25 -19.90
C TYR A 9 -26.18 7.27 -19.75
N LEU A 10 -26.12 6.37 -18.77
CA LEU A 10 -27.18 5.39 -18.53
C LEU A 10 -28.49 6.04 -18.09
N GLN A 11 -28.44 7.14 -17.33
CA GLN A 11 -29.62 7.84 -16.81
C GLN A 11 -30.32 8.70 -17.87
N THR A 12 -29.62 9.12 -18.94
CA THR A 12 -30.14 10.00 -19.97
C THR A 12 -30.61 9.26 -21.23
N VAL A 13 -30.59 7.93 -21.22
CA VAL A 13 -31.05 7.12 -22.35
C VAL A 13 -32.53 7.40 -22.62
N THR A 14 -32.85 7.63 -23.90
CA THR A 14 -34.20 7.91 -24.37
C THR A 14 -34.82 6.69 -25.02
N TYR A 15 -36.10 6.43 -24.73
CA TYR A 15 -36.87 5.35 -25.29
C TYR A 15 -37.90 5.86 -26.28
N ASN A 16 -37.89 5.30 -27.50
CA ASN A 16 -38.88 5.62 -28.54
C ASN A 16 -39.56 4.36 -29.00
N PHE A 17 -40.88 4.27 -28.84
CA PHE A 17 -41.67 3.16 -29.34
C PHE A 17 -41.84 3.25 -30.86
N LEU A 18 -41.76 2.09 -31.54
CA LEU A 18 -42.03 1.99 -32.95
C LEU A 18 -43.55 1.87 -33.21
N LYS A 19 -44.24 3.00 -33.10
CA LYS A 19 -45.71 3.06 -33.21
C LYS A 19 -46.26 2.62 -34.53
N GLU A 20 -45.50 2.78 -35.63
CA GLU A 20 -45.92 2.47 -37.00
C GLU A 20 -46.11 1.01 -37.28
N GLN A 21 -45.48 0.14 -36.49
CA GLN A 21 -45.57 -1.31 -36.69
C GLN A 21 -46.58 -2.00 -35.78
N GLY A 22 -47.28 -1.24 -34.94
CA GLY A 22 -48.30 -1.77 -34.04
C GLY A 22 -47.74 -2.71 -32.98
N ASP A 23 -46.44 -2.76 -32.80
CA ASP A 23 -45.81 -3.57 -31.76
C ASP A 23 -45.20 -2.68 -30.66
N ASN A 24 -44.82 -3.31 -29.53
CA ASN A 24 -44.35 -2.65 -28.35
C ASN A 24 -42.82 -2.67 -28.25
N ARG A 25 -42.13 -2.56 -29.38
CA ARG A 25 -40.68 -2.51 -29.40
C ARG A 25 -40.15 -1.12 -29.12
N ILE A 26 -39.01 -1.06 -28.51
CA ILE A 26 -38.36 0.17 -28.06
C ILE A 26 -37.00 0.28 -28.72
N VAL A 27 -36.74 1.43 -29.38
CA VAL A 27 -35.41 1.78 -29.86
C VAL A 27 -34.69 2.53 -28.76
N ARG A 28 -33.51 2.05 -28.42
CA ARG A 28 -32.68 2.76 -27.43
C ARG A 28 -31.20 2.63 -27.76
N THR A 29 -30.42 3.61 -27.28
CA THR A 29 -28.97 3.54 -27.29
C THR A 29 -28.52 2.95 -25.97
N GLN A 30 -27.84 1.80 -26.00
CA GLN A 30 -27.27 1.20 -24.79
C GLN A 30 -25.76 1.44 -24.74
N ALA A 31 -25.24 1.55 -23.52
CA ALA A 31 -23.80 1.61 -23.31
C ALA A 31 -23.17 0.24 -23.59
N LEU A 32 -22.01 0.27 -24.26
CA LEU A 32 -21.13 -0.88 -24.35
C LEU A 32 -19.95 -0.61 -23.42
N PRO A 33 -19.92 -1.20 -22.22
CA PRO A 33 -18.87 -0.90 -21.25
C PRO A 33 -17.49 -1.24 -21.80
N ALA A 34 -16.56 -0.31 -21.67
CA ALA A 34 -15.15 -0.62 -21.86
C ALA A 34 -14.68 -1.47 -20.70
N THR A 35 -13.80 -2.42 -20.97
CA THR A 35 -13.19 -3.22 -19.91
C THR A 35 -12.07 -2.40 -19.27
N ARG A 36 -12.19 -2.19 -17.97
CA ARG A 36 -11.11 -1.60 -17.18
C ARG A 36 -9.92 -2.55 -17.18
N GLY A 37 -8.70 -2.02 -17.29
CA GLY A 37 -7.48 -2.84 -17.37
C GLY A 37 -7.35 -3.79 -16.19
N THR A 38 -6.80 -4.97 -16.45
CA THR A 38 -6.49 -5.96 -15.42
C THR A 38 -5.19 -5.56 -14.73
N VAL A 39 -5.18 -5.65 -13.40
CA VAL A 39 -3.98 -5.41 -12.59
C VAL A 39 -3.45 -6.75 -12.11
N SER A 40 -2.19 -7.03 -12.38
CA SER A 40 -1.53 -8.26 -11.96
C SER A 40 -0.24 -7.97 -11.21
N ASP A 41 0.24 -8.96 -10.43
CA ASP A 41 1.54 -8.88 -9.81
C ASP A 41 2.64 -9.10 -10.85
N ARG A 42 3.90 -9.04 -10.42
CA ARG A 42 5.06 -9.16 -11.33
C ARG A 42 5.13 -10.49 -12.09
N ASN A 43 4.44 -11.52 -11.60
CA ASN A 43 4.45 -12.88 -12.17
C ASN A 43 3.13 -13.24 -12.85
N GLY A 44 2.21 -12.29 -12.98
CA GLY A 44 0.94 -12.51 -13.65
C GLY A 44 -0.23 -12.94 -12.76
N ALA A 45 -0.04 -12.99 -11.44
CA ALA A 45 -1.15 -13.25 -10.53
C ALA A 45 -2.14 -12.09 -10.57
N VAL A 46 -3.41 -12.36 -10.79
CA VAL A 46 -4.44 -11.34 -10.97
C VAL A 46 -4.83 -10.73 -9.62
N LEU A 47 -4.71 -9.41 -9.51
CA LEU A 47 -5.03 -8.65 -8.30
C LEU A 47 -6.34 -7.87 -8.42
N ALA A 48 -6.70 -7.46 -9.63
CA ALA A 48 -7.96 -6.78 -9.92
C ALA A 48 -8.36 -7.05 -11.35
N LEU A 49 -9.62 -7.38 -11.56
CA LEU A 49 -10.20 -7.61 -12.90
C LEU A 49 -11.65 -7.18 -12.93
N SER A 50 -12.16 -6.97 -14.14
CA SER A 50 -13.56 -6.64 -14.35
C SER A 50 -14.32 -7.88 -14.79
N ALA A 51 -15.41 -8.19 -14.08
CA ALA A 51 -16.27 -9.34 -14.36
C ALA A 51 -17.58 -8.87 -15.00
N PRO A 52 -18.13 -9.59 -15.99
CA PRO A 52 -19.40 -9.24 -16.61
C PRO A 52 -20.55 -9.42 -15.63
N THR A 53 -21.46 -8.44 -15.61
CA THR A 53 -22.70 -8.45 -14.82
C THR A 53 -23.82 -7.89 -15.67
N GLU A 54 -25.04 -7.99 -15.18
CA GLU A 54 -26.20 -7.34 -15.78
C GLU A 54 -26.93 -6.49 -14.75
N SER A 55 -27.21 -5.26 -15.10
CA SER A 55 -27.90 -4.30 -14.26
C SER A 55 -29.33 -4.16 -14.70
N LEU A 56 -30.26 -4.19 -13.76
CA LEU A 56 -31.68 -4.17 -14.02
C LEU A 56 -32.26 -2.80 -13.70
N PHE A 57 -32.95 -2.19 -14.66
CA PHE A 57 -33.75 -1.01 -14.41
C PHE A 57 -35.17 -1.21 -14.94
N ALA A 58 -36.10 -0.40 -14.46
CA ALA A 58 -37.47 -0.39 -14.90
C ALA A 58 -37.80 0.92 -15.60
N VAL A 59 -38.85 0.89 -16.44
CA VAL A 59 -39.40 2.05 -17.13
C VAL A 59 -40.84 2.24 -16.62
N PRO A 60 -41.04 2.84 -15.44
CA PRO A 60 -42.37 2.96 -14.86
C PRO A 60 -43.38 3.74 -15.72
N LYS A 61 -42.86 4.72 -16.47
CA LYS A 61 -43.68 5.56 -17.37
C LYS A 61 -44.44 4.74 -18.40
N ASP A 62 -43.85 3.66 -18.90
CA ASP A 62 -44.42 2.81 -19.96
C ASP A 62 -45.11 1.58 -19.43
N MET A 63 -45.16 1.42 -18.12
CA MET A 63 -45.73 0.24 -17.47
C MET A 63 -47.25 0.39 -17.37
N LYS A 64 -47.98 -0.52 -18.05
CA LYS A 64 -49.45 -0.51 -18.04
C LYS A 64 -50.01 -1.14 -16.79
N GLU A 65 -49.39 -2.18 -16.29
CA GLU A 65 -49.81 -2.91 -15.10
C GLU A 65 -48.62 -3.16 -14.20
N MET A 66 -48.85 -3.08 -12.90
CA MET A 66 -47.86 -3.48 -11.92
C MET A 66 -47.67 -5.00 -11.98
N PRO A 67 -46.45 -5.48 -11.73
CA PRO A 67 -46.27 -6.91 -11.54
C PRO A 67 -47.17 -7.45 -10.43
N SER A 68 -47.58 -8.70 -10.55
CA SER A 68 -48.38 -9.33 -9.50
C SER A 68 -47.63 -9.44 -8.17
N ALA A 69 -48.35 -9.64 -7.07
CA ALA A 69 -47.73 -9.83 -5.77
C ALA A 69 -46.72 -10.99 -5.79
N ALA A 70 -47.05 -12.09 -6.46
CA ALA A 70 -46.15 -13.25 -6.58
C ALA A 70 -44.89 -12.90 -7.37
N GLN A 71 -45.02 -12.14 -8.47
CA GLN A 71 -43.88 -11.68 -9.25
C GLN A 71 -42.98 -10.73 -8.45
N LEU A 72 -43.55 -9.80 -7.69
CA LEU A 72 -42.78 -8.88 -6.84
C LEU A 72 -42.03 -9.63 -5.73
N GLU A 73 -42.67 -10.62 -5.10
CA GLU A 73 -42.01 -11.44 -4.09
C GLU A 73 -40.82 -12.22 -4.67
N ARG A 74 -41.02 -12.84 -5.84
CA ARG A 74 -39.95 -13.58 -6.49
C ARG A 74 -38.81 -12.66 -6.93
N LEU A 75 -39.14 -11.50 -7.50
CA LEU A 75 -38.15 -10.49 -7.88
C LEU A 75 -37.36 -10.02 -6.64
N SER A 76 -38.07 -9.73 -5.55
CA SER A 76 -37.44 -9.33 -4.28
C SER A 76 -36.42 -10.35 -3.78
N GLU A 77 -36.76 -11.63 -3.82
CA GLU A 77 -35.83 -12.70 -3.43
C GLU A 77 -34.61 -12.75 -4.33
N LEU A 78 -34.81 -12.65 -5.65
CA LEU A 78 -33.73 -12.77 -6.62
C LEU A 78 -32.74 -11.61 -6.57
N VAL A 79 -33.25 -10.38 -6.45
CA VAL A 79 -32.41 -9.18 -6.49
C VAL A 79 -32.04 -8.63 -5.10
N ASP A 80 -32.55 -9.25 -4.04
CA ASP A 80 -32.31 -8.85 -2.66
C ASP A 80 -32.68 -7.39 -2.39
N VAL A 81 -33.88 -7.01 -2.81
CA VAL A 81 -34.49 -5.70 -2.56
C VAL A 81 -35.86 -5.94 -1.96
N PRO A 82 -36.21 -5.32 -0.82
CA PRO A 82 -37.51 -5.52 -0.18
C PRO A 82 -38.68 -5.19 -1.11
N VAL A 83 -39.77 -5.94 -0.98
CA VAL A 83 -40.97 -5.79 -1.83
C VAL A 83 -41.53 -4.35 -1.78
N ASP A 84 -41.59 -3.76 -0.61
CA ASP A 84 -42.08 -2.38 -0.44
C ASP A 84 -41.19 -1.35 -1.15
N VAL A 85 -39.88 -1.54 -1.15
CA VAL A 85 -38.94 -0.70 -1.89
C VAL A 85 -39.16 -0.84 -3.41
N LEU A 86 -39.33 -2.07 -3.90
CA LEU A 86 -39.64 -2.34 -5.31
C LEU A 86 -40.94 -1.66 -5.72
N ARG A 87 -41.99 -1.80 -4.91
CA ARG A 87 -43.29 -1.19 -5.17
C ARG A 87 -43.19 0.33 -5.24
N ASN A 88 -42.50 0.95 -4.30
CA ASN A 88 -42.31 2.39 -4.27
C ASN A 88 -41.56 2.87 -5.52
N LYS A 89 -40.56 2.14 -5.99
CA LYS A 89 -39.85 2.47 -7.22
C LYS A 89 -40.75 2.41 -8.44
N LEU A 90 -41.56 1.36 -8.56
CA LEU A 90 -42.43 1.13 -9.72
C LEU A 90 -43.64 2.07 -9.74
N GLU A 91 -44.06 2.60 -8.61
CA GLU A 91 -45.14 3.56 -8.48
C GLU A 91 -44.76 4.98 -8.94
N GLN A 92 -43.49 5.24 -9.22
CA GLN A 92 -43.00 6.51 -9.75
C GLN A 92 -43.28 6.61 -11.26
N LYS A 93 -44.55 6.69 -11.62
CA LYS A 93 -45.05 6.54 -12.99
C LYS A 93 -44.58 7.61 -14.00
N GLY A 94 -44.04 8.72 -13.52
CA GLY A 94 -43.45 9.72 -14.40
C GLY A 94 -42.04 9.44 -14.86
N LYS A 95 -41.38 8.45 -14.29
CA LYS A 95 -39.97 8.13 -14.59
C LYS A 95 -39.84 7.18 -15.77
N SER A 96 -38.92 7.49 -16.67
CA SER A 96 -38.56 6.63 -17.80
C SER A 96 -37.36 5.73 -17.46
N PHE A 97 -36.80 5.86 -16.28
CA PHE A 97 -35.65 5.08 -15.85
C PHE A 97 -35.57 5.09 -14.32
N ILE A 98 -35.49 3.90 -13.73
CA ILE A 98 -35.21 3.74 -12.32
C ILE A 98 -34.43 2.45 -12.09
N TRP A 99 -33.28 2.54 -11.44
CA TRP A 99 -32.51 1.33 -11.09
C TRP A 99 -33.29 0.44 -10.13
N ILE A 100 -33.41 -0.84 -10.46
CA ILE A 100 -33.92 -1.88 -9.57
C ILE A 100 -32.77 -2.52 -8.83
N LYS A 101 -31.76 -3.01 -9.55
CA LYS A 101 -30.55 -3.57 -8.94
C LYS A 101 -29.43 -3.54 -9.97
N ARG A 102 -28.30 -2.98 -9.57
CA ARG A 102 -27.12 -2.96 -10.42
C ARG A 102 -26.23 -4.17 -10.14
N GLN A 103 -25.49 -4.57 -11.17
CA GLN A 103 -24.41 -5.57 -11.10
C GLN A 103 -24.89 -6.93 -10.56
N LEU A 104 -25.98 -7.44 -11.12
CA LEU A 104 -26.47 -8.78 -10.85
C LEU A 104 -25.55 -9.82 -11.47
N ASP A 105 -25.36 -10.94 -10.78
CA ASP A 105 -24.75 -12.12 -11.35
C ASP A 105 -25.56 -12.56 -12.59
N PRO A 106 -24.89 -12.94 -13.70
CA PRO A 106 -25.61 -13.37 -14.91
C PRO A 106 -26.62 -14.51 -14.68
N LYS A 107 -26.37 -15.41 -13.73
CA LYS A 107 -27.32 -16.47 -13.40
C LYS A 107 -28.58 -15.93 -12.76
N VAL A 108 -28.46 -14.96 -11.88
CA VAL A 108 -29.60 -14.30 -11.25
C VAL A 108 -30.40 -13.52 -12.29
N ALA A 109 -29.69 -12.83 -13.19
CA ALA A 109 -30.32 -12.09 -14.29
C ALA A 109 -31.18 -13.02 -15.17
N GLU A 110 -30.70 -14.21 -15.48
CA GLU A 110 -31.47 -15.20 -16.26
C GLU A 110 -32.75 -15.60 -15.52
N GLU A 111 -32.70 -15.81 -14.22
CA GLU A 111 -33.88 -16.14 -13.41
C GLU A 111 -34.89 -14.99 -13.38
N VAL A 112 -34.42 -13.74 -13.34
CA VAL A 112 -35.30 -12.56 -13.42
C VAL A 112 -35.95 -12.46 -14.80
N LYS A 113 -35.20 -12.72 -15.87
CA LYS A 113 -35.72 -12.71 -17.25
C LYS A 113 -36.83 -13.75 -17.42
N ALA A 114 -36.70 -14.90 -16.74
CA ALA A 114 -37.70 -15.96 -16.78
C ALA A 114 -39.06 -15.54 -16.18
N LEU A 115 -39.11 -14.47 -15.38
CA LEU A 115 -40.38 -13.94 -14.85
C LEU A 115 -41.22 -13.25 -15.91
N GLY A 116 -40.64 -12.88 -17.07
CA GLY A 116 -41.37 -12.25 -18.17
C GLY A 116 -41.94 -10.87 -17.83
N LEU A 117 -41.29 -10.11 -16.98
CA LEU A 117 -41.76 -8.80 -16.55
C LEU A 117 -41.68 -7.77 -17.69
N GLU A 118 -42.74 -7.02 -17.91
CA GLU A 118 -42.78 -5.96 -18.92
C GLU A 118 -42.13 -4.67 -18.39
N ASN A 119 -41.41 -3.95 -19.27
CA ASN A 119 -40.75 -2.68 -18.98
C ASN A 119 -39.63 -2.78 -17.94
N PHE A 120 -39.04 -3.96 -17.83
CA PHE A 120 -37.79 -4.20 -17.11
C PHE A 120 -36.70 -4.48 -18.15
N VAL A 121 -35.58 -3.78 -18.00
CA VAL A 121 -34.51 -3.77 -19.02
C VAL A 121 -33.18 -4.10 -18.36
N PHE A 122 -32.39 -4.97 -19.01
CA PHE A 122 -31.05 -5.31 -18.57
C PHE A 122 -30.03 -4.55 -19.39
N GLU A 123 -29.05 -3.98 -18.70
CA GLU A 123 -27.88 -3.36 -19.28
C GLU A 123 -26.66 -4.15 -18.88
N LYS A 124 -25.73 -4.36 -19.80
CA LYS A 124 -24.44 -4.93 -19.46
C LYS A 124 -23.61 -3.94 -18.68
N GLU A 125 -23.11 -4.36 -17.53
CA GLU A 125 -22.15 -3.61 -16.74
C GLU A 125 -21.01 -4.53 -16.32
N LEU A 126 -19.87 -3.94 -15.98
CA LEU A 126 -18.73 -4.68 -15.45
C LEU A 126 -18.56 -4.36 -13.97
N LYS A 127 -18.31 -5.39 -13.18
CA LYS A 127 -18.04 -5.25 -11.75
C LYS A 127 -16.58 -5.54 -11.48
N ARG A 128 -15.94 -4.63 -10.76
CA ARG A 128 -14.56 -4.83 -10.35
C ARG A 128 -14.48 -5.90 -9.26
N HIS A 129 -13.55 -6.82 -9.43
CA HIS A 129 -13.36 -7.95 -8.51
C HIS A 129 -11.90 -8.05 -8.09
N TYR A 130 -11.67 -8.33 -6.82
CA TYR A 130 -10.33 -8.45 -6.20
C TYR A 130 -10.17 -9.86 -5.66
N PRO A 131 -9.57 -10.79 -6.47
CA PRO A 131 -9.53 -12.22 -6.11
C PRO A 131 -8.76 -12.52 -4.83
N MET A 132 -7.80 -11.67 -4.48
CA MET A 132 -6.93 -11.87 -3.31
C MET A 132 -7.53 -11.31 -2.01
N GLY A 133 -8.73 -10.69 -2.07
CA GLY A 133 -9.39 -10.17 -0.88
C GLY A 133 -8.55 -9.14 -0.13
N ASN A 134 -8.38 -9.33 1.17
CA ASN A 134 -7.68 -8.39 2.05
C ASN A 134 -6.19 -8.24 1.74
N LEU A 135 -5.59 -9.22 1.08
CA LEU A 135 -4.14 -9.34 0.93
C LEU A 135 -3.48 -8.11 0.30
N PHE A 136 -4.10 -7.54 -0.73
CA PHE A 136 -3.55 -6.38 -1.46
C PHE A 136 -4.41 -5.12 -1.30
N ALA A 137 -5.37 -5.12 -0.38
CA ALA A 137 -6.37 -4.07 -0.29
C ALA A 137 -5.78 -2.65 -0.21
N HIS A 138 -4.79 -2.46 0.65
CA HIS A 138 -4.20 -1.13 0.84
C HIS A 138 -3.39 -0.63 -0.36
N VAL A 139 -2.84 -1.54 -1.16
CA VAL A 139 -2.08 -1.17 -2.37
C VAL A 139 -3.02 -0.92 -3.54
N ILE A 140 -3.90 -1.88 -3.80
CA ILE A 140 -4.80 -1.82 -4.96
C ILE A 140 -5.90 -0.77 -4.76
N GLY A 141 -6.48 -0.71 -3.57
CA GLY A 141 -7.66 0.10 -3.33
C GLY A 141 -8.89 -0.52 -3.94
N PHE A 142 -9.81 0.31 -4.42
CA PHE A 142 -11.06 -0.17 -5.00
C PHE A 142 -11.67 0.89 -5.93
N THR A 143 -12.67 0.47 -6.69
CA THR A 143 -13.47 1.36 -7.54
C THR A 143 -14.86 1.56 -6.92
N ASP A 144 -15.54 2.62 -7.36
CA ASP A 144 -16.97 2.78 -7.08
C ASP A 144 -17.79 1.87 -8.00
N ILE A 145 -19.11 1.93 -7.87
CA ILE A 145 -20.02 1.09 -8.67
C ILE A 145 -19.93 1.40 -10.17
N ASP A 146 -19.52 2.62 -10.53
CA ASP A 146 -19.35 3.03 -11.93
C ASP A 146 -17.97 2.64 -12.50
N GLY A 147 -17.16 1.95 -11.72
CA GLY A 147 -15.85 1.48 -12.14
C GLY A 147 -14.76 2.55 -12.10
N LYS A 148 -14.97 3.62 -11.36
CA LYS A 148 -13.99 4.69 -11.19
C LYS A 148 -13.15 4.44 -9.93
N GLY A 149 -11.84 4.55 -10.05
CA GLY A 149 -10.92 4.36 -8.92
C GLY A 149 -11.17 5.36 -7.79
N GLN A 150 -11.24 4.86 -6.56
CA GLN A 150 -11.53 5.67 -5.37
C GLN A 150 -10.33 5.79 -4.44
N GLU A 151 -9.57 4.73 -4.30
CA GLU A 151 -8.39 4.67 -3.44
C GLU A 151 -7.29 3.83 -4.09
N GLY A 152 -6.08 3.93 -3.55
CA GLY A 152 -4.95 3.11 -3.95
C GLY A 152 -4.54 3.26 -5.40
N LEU A 153 -3.99 2.19 -5.96
CA LEU A 153 -3.55 2.20 -7.35
C LEU A 153 -4.71 2.23 -8.33
N GLU A 154 -5.89 1.78 -7.94
CA GLU A 154 -7.09 1.98 -8.76
C GLU A 154 -7.34 3.45 -9.03
N LEU A 155 -7.08 4.33 -8.05
CA LEU A 155 -7.21 5.77 -8.24
C LEU A 155 -6.01 6.37 -8.97
N SER A 156 -4.79 6.04 -8.54
CA SER A 156 -3.59 6.67 -9.11
C SER A 156 -3.35 6.29 -10.57
N LEU A 157 -3.79 5.10 -10.98
CA LEU A 157 -3.65 4.60 -12.35
C LEU A 157 -4.95 4.72 -13.15
N GLU A 158 -5.90 5.51 -12.68
CA GLU A 158 -7.22 5.67 -13.30
C GLU A 158 -7.12 5.96 -14.80
N ASP A 159 -6.29 6.92 -15.19
CA ASP A 159 -6.17 7.34 -16.60
C ASP A 159 -5.67 6.21 -17.51
N SER A 160 -4.88 5.29 -17.00
CA SER A 160 -4.40 4.14 -17.76
C SER A 160 -5.40 2.99 -17.75
N LEU A 161 -6.01 2.72 -16.60
CA LEU A 161 -6.90 1.58 -16.38
C LEU A 161 -8.29 1.78 -17.00
N TYR A 162 -8.83 3.01 -16.91
CA TYR A 162 -10.18 3.30 -17.40
C TYR A 162 -10.16 3.41 -18.90
N GLY A 163 -11.04 2.63 -19.53
CA GLY A 163 -11.22 2.70 -20.97
C GLY A 163 -12.22 3.77 -21.36
N GLU A 164 -12.66 3.72 -22.61
CA GLU A 164 -13.69 4.60 -23.14
C GLU A 164 -14.88 3.75 -23.57
N ASP A 165 -16.06 4.02 -22.99
CA ASP A 165 -17.27 3.27 -23.29
C ASP A 165 -17.69 3.47 -24.74
N GLY A 166 -18.20 2.40 -25.35
CA GLY A 166 -18.87 2.42 -26.63
C GLY A 166 -20.38 2.61 -26.47
N ALA A 167 -21.07 2.58 -27.59
CA ALA A 167 -22.52 2.69 -27.64
C ALA A 167 -23.06 1.83 -28.80
N GLU A 168 -24.25 1.31 -28.61
CA GLU A 168 -24.96 0.51 -29.62
C GLU A 168 -26.44 0.87 -29.59
N VAL A 169 -27.03 1.12 -30.77
CA VAL A 169 -28.46 1.33 -30.89
C VAL A 169 -29.13 -0.03 -31.15
N VAL A 170 -30.07 -0.39 -30.29
CA VAL A 170 -30.75 -1.67 -30.33
C VAL A 170 -32.26 -1.50 -30.30
N LEU A 171 -32.95 -2.52 -30.81
CA LEU A 171 -34.40 -2.67 -30.72
C LEU A 171 -34.70 -3.72 -29.64
N ARG A 172 -35.50 -3.33 -28.65
CA ARG A 172 -35.89 -4.22 -27.54
C ARG A 172 -37.40 -4.45 -27.55
N ASP A 173 -37.82 -5.62 -27.09
CA ASP A 173 -39.21 -5.89 -26.81
C ASP A 173 -39.65 -5.33 -25.44
N ARG A 174 -40.91 -5.52 -25.05
CA ARG A 174 -41.46 -5.06 -23.77
C ARG A 174 -40.82 -5.72 -22.56
N GLN A 175 -40.27 -6.90 -22.73
CA GLN A 175 -39.60 -7.64 -21.68
C GLN A 175 -38.11 -7.27 -21.56
N GLY A 176 -37.67 -6.30 -22.35
CA GLY A 176 -36.30 -5.84 -22.35
C GLY A 176 -35.31 -6.69 -23.15
N ASN A 177 -35.79 -7.69 -23.86
CA ASN A 177 -34.92 -8.54 -24.69
C ASN A 177 -34.53 -7.82 -25.98
N ILE A 178 -33.26 -7.95 -26.38
CA ILE A 178 -32.77 -7.41 -27.64
C ILE A 178 -33.34 -8.23 -28.79
N VAL A 179 -34.10 -7.58 -29.67
CA VAL A 179 -34.69 -8.18 -30.85
C VAL A 179 -33.78 -8.00 -32.08
N ASP A 180 -33.12 -6.87 -32.18
CA ASP A 180 -32.25 -6.53 -33.30
C ASP A 180 -31.24 -5.45 -32.92
N SER A 181 -30.12 -5.44 -33.64
CA SER A 181 -29.12 -4.38 -33.58
C SER A 181 -29.26 -3.49 -34.81
N LEU A 182 -29.34 -2.18 -34.59
CA LEU A 182 -29.61 -1.21 -35.64
C LEU A 182 -28.35 -0.49 -36.10
N ASP A 183 -28.20 -0.25 -37.40
CA ASP A 183 -27.18 0.65 -37.92
C ASP A 183 -27.48 2.09 -37.48
N SER A 184 -26.46 2.77 -36.95
CA SER A 184 -26.62 4.13 -36.51
C SER A 184 -25.26 4.83 -36.43
N PRO A 185 -25.20 6.14 -36.74
CA PRO A 185 -23.98 6.90 -36.47
C PRO A 185 -23.64 7.03 -34.97
N ARG A 186 -24.58 6.64 -34.09
CA ARG A 186 -24.33 6.60 -32.63
C ARG A 186 -23.57 5.36 -32.20
N ASN A 187 -23.47 4.33 -33.07
CA ASN A 187 -22.72 3.13 -32.74
C ASN A 187 -21.24 3.44 -32.66
N LYS A 188 -20.62 2.99 -31.56
CA LYS A 188 -19.21 3.22 -31.29
C LYS A 188 -18.64 2.01 -30.55
N ALA A 189 -17.53 1.48 -31.02
CA ALA A 189 -16.85 0.39 -30.32
C ALA A 189 -16.21 0.90 -29.00
N PRO A 190 -16.27 0.11 -27.93
CA PRO A 190 -15.59 0.48 -26.69
C PRO A 190 -14.07 0.40 -26.88
N GLN A 191 -13.34 1.24 -26.16
CA GLN A 191 -11.87 1.18 -26.10
C GLN A 191 -11.47 0.75 -24.70
N ASN A 192 -10.88 -0.44 -24.59
CA ASN A 192 -10.50 -1.00 -23.30
C ASN A 192 -9.33 -0.24 -22.69
N GLY A 193 -9.28 -0.22 -21.37
CA GLY A 193 -8.16 0.31 -20.61
C GLY A 193 -6.92 -0.57 -20.75
N LYS A 194 -5.81 -0.08 -20.27
CA LYS A 194 -4.52 -0.78 -20.32
C LYS A 194 -4.37 -1.71 -19.13
N ASP A 195 -3.85 -2.91 -19.38
CA ASP A 195 -3.45 -3.83 -18.32
C ASP A 195 -2.14 -3.34 -17.68
N ILE A 196 -2.04 -3.47 -16.36
CA ILE A 196 -0.87 -3.01 -15.61
C ILE A 196 -0.25 -4.20 -14.87
N ILE A 197 1.07 -4.32 -14.98
CA ILE A 197 1.85 -5.29 -14.23
C ILE A 197 2.57 -4.55 -13.10
N LEU A 198 2.24 -4.90 -11.87
CA LEU A 198 2.85 -4.28 -10.70
C LEU A 198 4.19 -4.94 -10.35
N SER A 199 4.95 -4.24 -9.53
CA SER A 199 6.22 -4.74 -9.00
C SER A 199 6.04 -5.77 -7.89
N LEU A 200 4.86 -5.81 -7.26
CA LEU A 200 4.59 -6.70 -6.12
C LEU A 200 4.67 -8.16 -6.51
N ASP A 201 5.09 -8.98 -5.55
CA ASP A 201 5.14 -10.45 -5.67
C ASP A 201 4.12 -11.03 -4.68
N GLN A 202 3.12 -11.74 -5.19
CA GLN A 202 2.04 -12.28 -4.37
C GLN A 202 2.55 -13.23 -3.27
N ARG A 203 3.63 -13.96 -3.54
CA ARG A 203 4.21 -14.89 -2.57
C ARG A 203 4.85 -14.15 -1.40
N ILE A 204 5.58 -13.08 -1.69
CA ILE A 204 6.22 -12.23 -0.68
C ILE A 204 5.15 -11.44 0.08
N GLN A 205 4.14 -10.95 -0.64
CA GLN A 205 3.02 -10.24 0.00
C GLN A 205 2.27 -11.14 0.99
N THR A 206 2.00 -12.39 0.62
CA THR A 206 1.34 -13.36 1.50
C THR A 206 2.17 -13.61 2.76
N LEU A 207 3.46 -13.83 2.60
CA LEU A 207 4.39 -14.03 3.71
C LEU A 207 4.40 -12.82 4.65
N ALA A 208 4.55 -11.62 4.08
CA ALA A 208 4.59 -10.38 4.84
C ALA A 208 3.28 -10.15 5.61
N TYR A 209 2.15 -10.34 4.95
CA TYR A 209 0.83 -10.17 5.55
C TYR A 209 0.59 -11.14 6.71
N GLU A 210 0.90 -12.42 6.51
CA GLU A 210 0.71 -13.44 7.54
C GLU A 210 1.60 -13.21 8.75
N GLU A 211 2.88 -12.93 8.55
CA GLU A 211 3.82 -12.71 9.65
C GLU A 211 3.52 -11.41 10.39
N LEU A 212 3.06 -10.38 9.67
CA LEU A 212 2.62 -9.13 10.28
C LEU A 212 1.40 -9.34 11.19
N ASN A 213 0.40 -10.06 10.71
CA ASN A 213 -0.81 -10.33 11.50
C ASN A 213 -0.50 -11.16 12.75
N LYS A 214 0.38 -12.15 12.63
CA LYS A 214 0.84 -12.94 13.80
C LYS A 214 1.50 -12.06 14.85
N ALA A 215 2.37 -11.15 14.43
CA ALA A 215 3.08 -10.25 15.35
C ALA A 215 2.13 -9.27 16.03
N VAL A 216 1.22 -8.66 15.28
CA VAL A 216 0.25 -7.69 15.82
C VAL A 216 -0.69 -8.39 16.82
N GLU A 217 -1.16 -9.58 16.50
CA GLU A 217 -2.01 -10.37 17.41
C GLU A 217 -1.25 -10.78 18.67
N TYR A 218 -0.04 -11.34 18.53
CA TYR A 218 0.77 -11.79 19.66
C TYR A 218 1.09 -10.66 20.64
N HIS A 219 1.45 -9.49 20.11
CA HIS A 219 1.80 -8.33 20.93
C HIS A 219 0.61 -7.45 21.29
N GLN A 220 -0.60 -7.84 20.90
CA GLN A 220 -1.82 -7.08 21.11
C GLN A 220 -1.60 -5.61 20.74
N ALA A 221 -1.06 -5.40 19.55
CA ALA A 221 -0.73 -4.08 19.04
C ALA A 221 -1.93 -3.46 18.31
N LYS A 222 -1.91 -2.14 18.19
CA LYS A 222 -2.95 -1.39 17.49
C LYS A 222 -2.91 -1.64 15.98
N ALA A 223 -1.72 -1.71 15.40
CA ALA A 223 -1.53 -1.83 13.96
C ALA A 223 -0.10 -2.29 13.65
N GLY A 224 0.12 -2.66 12.40
CA GLY A 224 1.45 -2.99 11.93
C GLY A 224 1.58 -2.73 10.44
N THR A 225 2.81 -2.60 9.97
CA THR A 225 3.12 -2.32 8.57
C THR A 225 4.41 -3.02 8.17
N VAL A 226 4.42 -3.57 6.95
CA VAL A 226 5.61 -4.17 6.34
C VAL A 226 5.79 -3.60 4.95
N VAL A 227 7.03 -3.26 4.62
CA VAL A 227 7.46 -2.90 3.27
C VAL A 227 8.62 -3.80 2.90
N VAL A 228 8.57 -4.40 1.72
CA VAL A 228 9.67 -5.20 1.15
C VAL A 228 10.05 -4.58 -0.19
N LEU A 229 11.31 -4.25 -0.35
CA LEU A 229 11.85 -3.64 -1.58
C LEU A 229 12.88 -4.55 -2.24
N ASP A 230 12.95 -4.46 -3.57
CA ASP A 230 14.12 -4.89 -4.32
C ASP A 230 15.23 -3.85 -4.10
N ALA A 231 16.33 -4.27 -3.48
CA ALA A 231 17.42 -3.36 -3.11
C ALA A 231 18.20 -2.82 -4.31
N ARG A 232 18.06 -3.43 -5.48
CA ARG A 232 18.78 -3.03 -6.71
C ARG A 232 17.97 -2.11 -7.60
N THR A 233 16.64 -2.21 -7.56
CA THR A 233 15.77 -1.51 -8.51
C THR A 233 14.84 -0.50 -7.84
N GLY A 234 14.63 -0.60 -6.54
CA GLY A 234 13.63 0.22 -5.85
C GLY A 234 12.19 -0.24 -6.08
N GLU A 235 11.99 -1.39 -6.72
CA GLU A 235 10.66 -1.95 -6.90
C GLU A 235 10.09 -2.41 -5.56
N ILE A 236 8.81 -2.11 -5.35
CA ILE A 236 8.09 -2.53 -4.14
C ILE A 236 7.61 -3.96 -4.37
N LEU A 237 8.17 -4.91 -3.62
CA LEU A 237 7.84 -6.34 -3.73
C LEU A 237 6.65 -6.72 -2.84
N ALA A 238 6.48 -6.03 -1.72
CA ALA A 238 5.35 -6.21 -0.84
C ALA A 238 5.10 -4.94 -0.03
N LEU A 239 3.84 -4.71 0.28
CA LEU A 239 3.42 -3.63 1.17
C LEU A 239 2.13 -4.07 1.85
N ALA A 240 2.20 -4.33 3.15
CA ALA A 240 1.07 -4.83 3.92
C ALA A 240 0.85 -3.99 5.16
N ASN A 241 -0.41 -3.77 5.49
CA ASN A 241 -0.84 -3.13 6.73
C ASN A 241 -1.86 -4.01 7.42
N THR A 242 -1.90 -3.96 8.74
CA THR A 242 -2.96 -4.55 9.53
C THR A 242 -3.43 -3.53 10.59
N PRO A 243 -4.73 -3.37 10.85
CA PRO A 243 -5.84 -4.13 10.29
C PRO A 243 -6.04 -3.88 8.79
N ALA A 244 -6.48 -4.90 8.07
CA ALA A 244 -6.82 -4.82 6.66
C ALA A 244 -8.34 -4.77 6.45
N TYR A 245 -8.78 -4.71 5.21
CA TYR A 245 -10.19 -4.69 4.84
C TYR A 245 -10.40 -5.46 3.53
N ASP A 246 -11.66 -5.78 3.22
CA ASP A 246 -12.00 -6.43 1.96
C ASP A 246 -12.31 -5.36 0.90
N PRO A 247 -11.49 -5.22 -0.16
CA PRO A 247 -11.72 -4.23 -1.21
C PRO A 247 -12.95 -4.54 -2.07
N ASN A 248 -13.46 -5.77 -2.01
CA ASN A 248 -14.73 -6.12 -2.63
C ASN A 248 -15.94 -5.56 -1.88
N ARG A 249 -15.75 -5.16 -0.61
CA ARG A 249 -16.80 -4.61 0.27
C ARG A 249 -16.24 -3.45 1.08
N PRO A 250 -15.76 -2.39 0.42
CA PRO A 250 -15.04 -1.31 1.10
C PRO A 250 -15.93 -0.51 2.07
N GLY A 251 -17.24 -0.50 1.85
CA GLY A 251 -18.21 0.19 2.72
C GLY A 251 -18.34 -0.43 4.12
N ARG A 252 -17.83 -1.65 4.34
CA ARG A 252 -17.82 -2.30 5.66
C ARG A 252 -16.65 -1.86 6.53
N ALA A 253 -15.67 -1.19 5.95
CA ALA A 253 -14.51 -0.67 6.67
C ALA A 253 -14.64 0.83 6.87
N ASP A 254 -14.12 1.34 7.99
CA ASP A 254 -14.00 2.78 8.19
C ASP A 254 -12.77 3.33 7.44
N SER A 255 -12.65 4.67 7.40
CA SER A 255 -11.55 5.33 6.70
C SER A 255 -10.18 4.99 7.31
N GLU A 256 -10.14 4.74 8.62
CA GLU A 256 -8.91 4.37 9.31
C GLU A 256 -8.41 2.99 8.88
N GLN A 257 -9.31 2.00 8.73
CA GLN A 257 -8.95 0.68 8.22
C GLN A 257 -8.50 0.72 6.76
N ARG A 258 -9.10 1.60 5.94
CA ARG A 258 -8.75 1.72 4.52
C ARG A 258 -7.45 2.47 4.26
N ARG A 259 -6.96 3.22 5.25
CA ARG A 259 -5.76 4.03 5.09
C ARG A 259 -4.52 3.17 4.92
N ASN A 260 -3.72 3.45 3.88
CA ASN A 260 -2.44 2.81 3.67
C ASN A 260 -1.38 3.49 4.56
N ARG A 261 -1.20 2.96 5.76
CA ARG A 261 -0.30 3.55 6.78
C ARG A 261 1.14 3.66 6.31
N ALA A 262 1.60 2.72 5.49
CA ALA A 262 2.98 2.72 4.97
C ALA A 262 3.32 3.98 4.17
N VAL A 263 2.31 4.59 3.54
CA VAL A 263 2.51 5.71 2.60
C VAL A 263 1.97 7.02 3.15
N THR A 264 0.90 6.96 3.93
CA THR A 264 0.19 8.17 4.37
C THR A 264 0.52 8.60 5.80
N ASP A 265 0.95 7.68 6.66
CA ASP A 265 1.22 7.98 8.07
C ASP A 265 2.68 8.40 8.26
N MET A 266 2.86 9.45 9.06
CA MET A 266 4.18 9.89 9.48
C MET A 266 4.53 9.25 10.81
N ILE A 267 5.74 8.70 10.89
CA ILE A 267 6.32 8.18 12.13
C ILE A 267 7.63 8.88 12.43
N GLU A 268 7.98 8.96 13.70
CA GLU A 268 9.34 9.32 14.07
C GLU A 268 10.19 8.05 13.96
N PRO A 269 11.28 8.07 13.17
CA PRO A 269 12.03 6.86 12.90
C PRO A 269 12.81 6.31 14.09
N GLY A 270 13.03 7.14 15.11
CA GLY A 270 13.87 6.75 16.22
C GLY A 270 15.26 6.33 15.73
N SER A 271 15.80 5.30 16.33
CA SER A 271 17.16 4.82 16.03
C SER A 271 17.36 4.32 14.60
N ALA A 272 16.30 4.12 13.84
CA ALA A 272 16.43 3.70 12.44
C ALA A 272 17.12 4.74 11.55
N ILE A 273 17.22 6.00 11.98
CA ILE A 273 17.93 7.07 11.27
C ILE A 273 19.43 7.08 11.53
N LYS A 274 19.90 6.45 12.62
CA LYS A 274 21.31 6.51 13.04
C LYS A 274 22.31 6.06 11.97
N PRO A 275 22.05 5.01 11.19
CA PRO A 275 22.99 4.59 10.15
C PRO A 275 23.36 5.70 9.16
N PHE A 276 22.41 6.59 8.86
CA PHE A 276 22.63 7.69 7.93
C PHE A 276 23.53 8.77 8.51
N VAL A 277 23.38 9.07 9.80
CA VAL A 277 24.25 10.04 10.49
C VAL A 277 25.68 9.51 10.58
N ILE A 278 25.82 8.23 10.91
CA ILE A 278 27.13 7.57 10.96
C ILE A 278 27.75 7.56 9.56
N ALA A 279 26.97 7.22 8.53
CA ALA A 279 27.43 7.23 7.14
C ALA A 279 27.90 8.62 6.70
N LYS A 280 27.14 9.66 7.03
CA LYS A 280 27.53 11.03 6.70
C LYS A 280 28.87 11.41 7.36
N ALA A 281 29.05 11.05 8.62
CA ALA A 281 30.30 11.38 9.34
C ALA A 281 31.49 10.63 8.73
N LEU A 282 31.33 9.36 8.38
CA LEU A 282 32.36 8.57 7.71
C LEU A 282 32.65 9.11 6.30
N ASP A 283 31.62 9.43 5.54
CA ASP A 283 31.73 9.92 4.15
C ASP A 283 32.47 11.25 4.07
N ALA A 284 32.24 12.13 5.03
CA ALA A 284 32.87 13.44 5.11
C ALA A 284 34.24 13.43 5.79
N GLY A 285 34.72 12.27 6.23
CA GLY A 285 35.98 12.16 6.96
C GLY A 285 35.96 12.79 8.33
N LYS A 286 34.78 12.97 8.92
CA LYS A 286 34.61 13.54 10.28
C LYS A 286 34.81 12.51 11.38
N THR A 287 34.88 11.26 11.03
CA THR A 287 35.24 10.14 11.92
C THR A 287 35.82 8.99 11.10
N ASP A 288 36.34 8.00 11.75
CA ASP A 288 36.86 6.77 11.16
C ASP A 288 36.55 5.57 12.05
N LEU A 289 36.93 4.37 11.60
CA LEU A 289 36.66 3.13 12.34
C LEU A 289 37.48 2.99 13.64
N ASN A 290 38.53 3.77 13.80
CA ASN A 290 39.44 3.66 14.94
C ASN A 290 39.14 4.67 16.05
N GLU A 291 38.38 5.70 15.75
CA GLU A 291 38.03 6.72 16.72
C GLU A 291 37.10 6.14 17.81
N ARG A 292 37.44 6.46 19.06
CA ARG A 292 36.56 6.15 20.20
C ARG A 292 35.96 7.45 20.71
N LEU A 293 34.63 7.49 20.77
CA LEU A 293 33.87 8.61 21.29
C LEU A 293 33.49 8.33 22.73
N ASN A 294 33.52 9.39 23.56
CA ASN A 294 32.96 9.30 24.89
C ASN A 294 31.44 9.20 24.78
N THR A 295 30.88 8.13 25.31
CA THR A 295 29.45 7.83 25.20
C THR A 295 28.74 7.92 26.55
N GLN A 296 29.36 8.56 27.52
CA GLN A 296 28.71 8.88 28.81
C GLN A 296 27.65 9.96 28.61
N PRO A 297 26.62 10.01 29.49
CA PRO A 297 25.61 11.05 29.40
C PRO A 297 26.24 12.46 29.46
N TYR A 298 25.66 13.39 28.71
CA TYR A 298 26.08 14.77 28.69
C TYR A 298 24.88 15.70 28.50
N LYS A 299 25.09 16.99 28.66
CA LYS A 299 24.03 17.98 28.49
C LYS A 299 24.34 18.93 27.35
N ILE A 300 23.30 19.32 26.63
CA ILE A 300 23.30 20.43 25.68
C ILE A 300 22.42 21.51 26.30
N GLY A 301 23.04 22.56 26.86
CA GLY A 301 22.34 23.49 27.75
C GLY A 301 21.71 22.72 28.93
N PRO A 302 20.41 22.90 29.23
CA PRO A 302 19.73 22.16 30.29
C PRO A 302 19.32 20.75 29.91
N SER A 303 19.42 20.36 28.62
CA SER A 303 18.83 19.13 28.07
C SER A 303 19.82 17.98 28.12
N PRO A 304 19.49 16.85 28.78
CA PRO A 304 20.36 15.69 28.83
C PRO A 304 20.28 14.86 27.53
N VAL A 305 21.42 14.28 27.14
CA VAL A 305 21.52 13.26 26.12
C VAL A 305 22.14 12.03 26.77
N ARG A 306 21.44 10.90 26.65
CA ARG A 306 21.88 9.68 27.35
C ARG A 306 21.47 8.44 26.55
N ASP A 307 22.15 7.34 26.85
CA ASP A 307 21.86 6.01 26.31
C ASP A 307 21.11 5.17 27.34
N THR A 308 20.36 4.17 26.87
CA THR A 308 19.69 3.21 27.75
C THR A 308 20.71 2.41 28.55
N HIS A 309 21.80 1.98 27.89
CA HIS A 309 22.94 1.31 28.54
C HIS A 309 24.18 2.17 28.34
N VAL A 310 24.82 2.56 29.43
CA VAL A 310 25.96 3.46 29.38
C VAL A 310 27.27 2.69 29.20
N TYR A 311 27.99 3.06 28.13
CA TYR A 311 29.37 2.60 27.89
C TYR A 311 30.31 3.80 28.05
N PRO A 312 31.50 3.63 28.63
CA PRO A 312 32.44 4.75 28.79
C PRO A 312 32.85 5.34 27.45
N SER A 313 33.10 4.51 26.46
CA SER A 313 33.41 4.94 25.11
C SER A 313 33.01 3.86 24.11
N LEU A 314 32.73 4.26 22.87
CA LEU A 314 32.43 3.37 21.76
C LEU A 314 33.09 3.89 20.49
N ASP A 315 33.53 2.98 19.64
CA ASP A 315 33.84 3.29 18.25
C ASP A 315 32.53 3.32 17.42
N VAL A 316 32.61 3.64 16.12
CA VAL A 316 31.39 3.71 15.28
C VAL A 316 30.68 2.37 15.18
N ARG A 317 31.45 1.27 15.20
CA ARG A 317 30.83 -0.09 15.21
C ARG A 317 30.00 -0.28 16.48
N GLY A 318 30.55 0.10 17.62
CA GLY A 318 29.85 0.05 18.91
C GLY A 318 28.63 0.96 18.95
N ILE A 319 28.75 2.16 18.41
CA ILE A 319 27.62 3.11 18.32
C ILE A 319 26.47 2.49 17.52
N MET A 320 26.78 1.85 16.39
CA MET A 320 25.80 1.15 15.56
C MET A 320 25.20 -0.06 16.30
N GLN A 321 26.05 -0.93 16.82
CA GLN A 321 25.65 -2.18 17.46
C GLN A 321 24.80 -1.98 18.71
N LYS A 322 25.23 -1.05 19.56
CA LYS A 322 24.57 -0.72 20.85
C LYS A 322 23.49 0.33 20.71
N SER A 323 23.37 0.96 19.55
CA SER A 323 22.40 2.02 19.28
C SER A 323 22.57 3.22 20.21
N SER A 324 23.79 3.80 20.23
CA SER A 324 24.10 4.93 21.12
C SER A 324 23.55 6.26 20.63
N ASN A 325 22.66 6.85 21.40
CA ASN A 325 22.19 8.22 21.18
C ASN A 325 23.33 9.23 21.35
N VAL A 326 24.12 9.04 22.41
CA VAL A 326 25.23 9.94 22.76
C VAL A 326 26.25 9.97 21.62
N GLY A 327 26.68 8.80 21.16
CA GLY A 327 27.67 8.71 20.07
C GLY A 327 27.14 9.32 18.78
N THR A 328 25.91 9.00 18.41
CA THR A 328 25.32 9.53 17.18
C THR A 328 25.14 11.05 17.24
N SER A 329 24.68 11.58 18.37
CA SER A 329 24.51 13.03 18.53
C SER A 329 25.83 13.79 18.44
N LYS A 330 26.91 13.22 18.94
CA LYS A 330 28.25 13.83 18.86
C LYS A 330 28.78 13.83 17.43
N LEU A 331 28.49 12.78 16.65
CA LEU A 331 28.83 12.76 15.22
C LEU A 331 28.04 13.82 14.46
N SER A 332 26.74 13.94 14.71
CA SER A 332 25.90 14.97 14.11
C SER A 332 26.40 16.38 14.42
N ALA A 333 26.86 16.60 15.65
CA ALA A 333 27.33 17.91 16.09
C ALA A 333 28.61 18.39 15.36
N ARG A 334 29.27 17.50 14.62
CA ARG A 334 30.43 17.86 13.79
C ARG A 334 30.04 18.55 12.48
N PHE A 335 28.73 18.70 12.25
CA PHE A 335 28.16 19.39 11.09
C PHE A 335 27.27 20.54 11.57
N GLY A 336 27.17 21.59 10.75
CA GLY A 336 26.23 22.67 11.03
C GLY A 336 24.78 22.26 10.84
N ALA A 337 23.86 23.01 11.40
CA ALA A 337 22.43 22.73 11.33
C ALA A 337 21.91 22.71 9.89
N GLU A 338 22.32 23.68 9.05
CA GLU A 338 21.94 23.75 7.65
C GLU A 338 22.40 22.51 6.88
N GLU A 339 23.63 22.07 7.10
CA GLU A 339 24.19 20.89 6.43
C GLU A 339 23.43 19.62 6.81
N MET A 340 23.07 19.47 8.08
CA MET A 340 22.24 18.32 8.52
C MET A 340 20.83 18.39 7.96
N TYR A 341 20.23 19.59 7.91
CA TYR A 341 18.94 19.78 7.27
C TYR A 341 18.97 19.34 5.79
N ASP A 342 19.96 19.84 5.05
CA ASP A 342 20.11 19.51 3.63
C ASP A 342 20.32 18.01 3.43
N PHE A 343 21.08 17.39 4.32
CA PHE A 343 21.30 15.93 4.28
C PHE A 343 20.00 15.13 4.47
N TYR A 344 19.23 15.46 5.49
CA TYR A 344 17.95 14.80 5.74
C TYR A 344 16.97 15.02 4.57
N HIS A 345 16.97 16.22 4.03
CA HIS A 345 16.14 16.56 2.86
C HIS A 345 16.56 15.74 1.62
N GLU A 346 17.84 15.58 1.39
CA GLU A 346 18.36 14.76 0.28
C GLU A 346 17.99 13.28 0.42
N LEU A 347 17.89 12.77 1.65
CA LEU A 347 17.42 11.41 1.92
C LEU A 347 15.93 11.24 1.67
N GLY A 348 15.20 12.33 1.45
CA GLY A 348 13.78 12.32 1.15
C GLY A 348 12.87 12.73 2.30
N ILE A 349 13.41 13.15 3.45
CA ILE A 349 12.59 13.60 4.58
C ILE A 349 12.07 15.01 4.29
N GLY A 350 10.75 15.17 4.32
CA GLY A 350 10.10 16.43 3.98
C GLY A 350 9.87 16.61 2.48
N VAL A 351 10.09 15.58 1.67
CA VAL A 351 9.95 15.61 0.21
C VAL A 351 9.08 14.44 -0.23
N ARG A 352 8.08 14.72 -1.06
CA ARG A 352 7.26 13.66 -1.64
C ARG A 352 8.10 12.79 -2.56
N MET A 353 7.90 11.47 -2.48
CA MET A 353 8.63 10.50 -3.31
C MET A 353 8.16 10.47 -4.76
N HIS A 354 6.97 11.01 -5.04
CA HIS A 354 6.29 10.87 -6.32
C HIS A 354 6.08 9.39 -6.71
N SER A 355 5.70 8.59 -5.74
CA SER A 355 5.37 7.17 -5.96
C SER A 355 4.10 7.00 -6.80
N GLY A 356 3.32 8.06 -6.96
CA GLY A 356 2.02 8.04 -7.60
C GLY A 356 0.89 7.61 -6.67
N PHE A 357 1.20 7.17 -5.46
CA PHE A 357 0.17 6.70 -4.53
C PHE A 357 -0.63 7.87 -3.94
N PRO A 358 -1.98 7.79 -3.93
CA PRO A 358 -2.81 8.87 -3.41
C PRO A 358 -2.57 9.14 -1.94
N GLY A 359 -2.46 10.41 -1.57
CA GLY A 359 -2.30 10.79 -0.17
C GLY A 359 -0.92 10.53 0.42
N GLU A 360 0.09 10.25 -0.41
CA GLU A 360 1.44 10.04 0.10
C GLU A 360 1.91 11.28 0.87
N THR A 361 2.51 11.04 2.03
CA THR A 361 3.05 12.12 2.85
C THR A 361 4.44 12.53 2.38
N ALA A 362 4.74 13.82 2.52
CA ALA A 362 6.11 14.30 2.34
C ALA A 362 6.97 14.06 3.60
N GLY A 363 6.34 13.77 4.72
CA GLY A 363 7.03 13.80 6.01
C GLY A 363 7.14 15.22 6.55
N LEU A 364 7.85 15.35 7.66
CA LEU A 364 8.04 16.63 8.33
C LEU A 364 9.51 16.84 8.68
N LEU A 365 10.08 17.92 8.16
CA LEU A 365 11.42 18.37 8.49
C LEU A 365 11.37 19.89 8.66
N ARG A 366 11.45 20.37 9.90
CA ARG A 366 11.40 21.82 10.19
C ARG A 366 12.66 22.50 9.65
N ASN A 367 12.51 23.76 9.24
CA ASN A 367 13.63 24.57 8.76
C ASN A 367 14.72 24.65 9.84
N TRP A 368 15.96 24.49 9.46
CA TRP A 368 17.11 24.46 10.36
C TRP A 368 17.28 25.75 11.19
N ARG A 369 16.82 26.89 10.70
CA ARG A 369 16.87 28.17 11.42
C ARG A 369 16.03 28.16 12.68
N ARG A 370 15.06 27.23 12.80
CA ARG A 370 14.20 27.08 13.97
C ARG A 370 14.69 26.03 14.96
N TRP A 371 15.79 25.34 14.63
CA TRP A 371 16.30 24.31 15.54
C TRP A 371 17.02 24.92 16.71
N ARG A 372 16.64 24.47 17.91
CA ARG A 372 17.46 24.66 19.11
C ARG A 372 18.62 23.66 19.06
N PRO A 373 19.75 23.92 19.77
CA PRO A 373 20.90 22.99 19.75
C PRO A 373 20.53 21.55 20.12
N ILE A 374 19.65 21.36 21.13
CA ILE A 374 19.19 20.02 21.50
C ILE A 374 18.43 19.33 20.37
N GLU A 375 17.73 20.06 19.52
CA GLU A 375 16.94 19.47 18.45
C GLU A 375 17.79 18.85 17.37
N GLN A 376 18.95 19.41 17.03
CA GLN A 376 19.89 18.77 16.12
C GLN A 376 20.34 17.41 16.69
N ALA A 377 20.62 17.36 17.99
CA ALA A 377 21.00 16.12 18.64
C ALA A 377 19.85 15.08 18.61
N THR A 378 18.63 15.48 19.00
CA THR A 378 17.49 14.55 19.04
C THR A 378 17.11 14.05 17.63
N MET A 379 17.23 14.88 16.60
CA MET A 379 16.99 14.46 15.22
C MET A 379 17.98 13.39 14.77
N SER A 380 19.22 13.46 15.26
CA SER A 380 20.26 12.48 14.90
C SER A 380 19.92 11.06 15.37
N PHE A 381 19.07 10.93 16.38
CA PHE A 381 18.58 9.64 16.84
C PHE A 381 17.06 9.50 16.66
N GLY A 382 16.48 10.28 15.73
CA GLY A 382 15.18 10.02 15.12
C GLY A 382 13.97 10.67 15.74
N TYR A 383 14.16 11.72 16.55
CA TYR A 383 13.06 12.49 17.14
C TYR A 383 13.02 13.92 16.59
N GLY A 384 11.82 14.45 16.40
CA GLY A 384 11.64 15.81 15.90
C GLY A 384 11.61 15.91 14.36
N LEU A 385 11.81 14.81 13.66
CA LEU A 385 11.54 14.66 12.24
C LEU A 385 10.60 13.48 12.04
N GLN A 386 9.85 13.49 10.94
CA GLN A 386 8.86 12.46 10.67
C GLN A 386 8.89 12.07 9.20
N LEU A 387 8.63 10.80 8.90
CA LEU A 387 8.51 10.29 7.55
C LEU A 387 7.64 9.04 7.56
N SER A 388 7.17 8.64 6.37
CA SER A 388 6.46 7.37 6.24
C SER A 388 7.43 6.19 6.31
N LEU A 389 6.92 5.00 6.61
CA LEU A 389 7.74 3.79 6.55
C LEU A 389 8.29 3.56 5.13
N LEU A 390 7.50 3.88 4.12
CA LEU A 390 7.95 3.76 2.72
C LEU A 390 9.12 4.70 2.43
N GLN A 391 9.07 5.94 2.93
CA GLN A 391 10.20 6.88 2.82
C GLN A 391 11.45 6.36 3.55
N LEU A 392 11.28 5.77 4.72
CA LEU A 392 12.39 5.20 5.49
C LEU A 392 13.02 4.02 4.74
N ALA A 393 12.20 3.11 4.24
CA ALA A 393 12.67 1.98 3.45
C ALA A 393 13.42 2.45 2.19
N ARG A 394 12.90 3.47 1.52
CA ARG A 394 13.57 4.09 0.37
C ARG A 394 14.94 4.63 0.74
N ALA A 395 15.04 5.35 1.86
CA ALA A 395 16.32 5.91 2.31
C ALA A 395 17.38 4.81 2.44
N TYR A 396 17.01 3.62 2.87
CA TYR A 396 17.93 2.49 2.99
C TYR A 396 18.50 2.04 1.64
N THR A 397 17.88 2.37 0.51
CA THR A 397 18.48 2.08 -0.80
C THR A 397 19.81 2.82 -1.00
N ALA A 398 19.98 3.98 -0.34
CA ALA A 398 21.26 4.71 -0.39
C ALA A 398 22.40 3.90 0.25
N LEU A 399 22.09 3.01 1.18
CA LEU A 399 23.06 2.10 1.78
C LEU A 399 23.22 0.82 0.94
N THR A 400 22.12 0.27 0.46
CA THR A 400 22.11 -1.02 -0.25
C THR A 400 22.52 -0.91 -1.71
N HIS A 401 22.32 0.26 -2.35
CA HIS A 401 22.67 0.50 -3.74
C HIS A 401 23.94 1.37 -3.85
N ASP A 402 24.92 1.01 -3.05
CA ASP A 402 26.29 1.58 -3.10
C ASP A 402 26.33 3.11 -3.09
N GLY A 403 25.54 3.73 -2.23
CA GLY A 403 25.50 5.17 -2.02
C GLY A 403 24.48 5.92 -2.86
N VAL A 404 23.73 5.24 -3.72
CA VAL A 404 22.75 5.86 -4.62
C VAL A 404 21.34 5.62 -4.12
N LEU A 405 20.63 6.71 -3.82
CA LEU A 405 19.22 6.68 -3.42
C LEU A 405 18.34 6.41 -4.64
N LEU A 406 17.55 5.32 -4.60
CA LEU A 406 16.70 4.94 -5.71
C LEU A 406 15.30 5.53 -5.58
N PRO A 407 14.66 5.90 -6.70
CA PRO A 407 13.21 6.11 -6.70
C PRO A 407 12.50 4.77 -6.55
N LEU A 408 11.34 4.77 -5.89
CA LEU A 408 10.53 3.56 -5.73
C LEU A 408 9.47 3.47 -6.82
N SER A 409 9.05 2.23 -7.13
CA SER A 409 8.01 1.98 -8.11
C SER A 409 7.07 0.89 -7.63
N PHE A 410 5.76 1.12 -7.86
CA PHE A 410 4.72 0.09 -7.74
C PHE A 410 4.54 -0.72 -9.02
N GLU A 411 5.12 -0.26 -10.13
CA GLU A 411 5.05 -0.96 -11.41
C GLU A 411 6.34 -1.73 -11.65
N LYS A 412 6.23 -2.87 -12.34
CA LYS A 412 7.38 -3.67 -12.73
C LYS A 412 8.28 -2.85 -13.66
N GLN A 413 9.57 -2.80 -13.34
CA GLN A 413 10.55 -2.01 -14.10
C GLN A 413 11.22 -2.88 -15.17
N ALA A 414 11.25 -2.38 -16.40
CA ALA A 414 12.01 -3.01 -17.50
C ALA A 414 13.51 -2.68 -17.41
N VAL A 415 13.84 -1.52 -16.86
CA VAL A 415 15.22 -1.01 -16.75
C VAL A 415 15.41 -0.45 -15.35
N ALA A 416 16.58 -0.66 -14.75
CA ALA A 416 16.90 -0.08 -13.44
C ALA A 416 16.80 1.45 -13.49
N PRO A 417 16.13 2.09 -12.51
CA PRO A 417 15.95 3.52 -12.51
C PRO A 417 17.27 4.25 -12.20
N GLN A 418 17.35 5.50 -12.64
CA GLN A 418 18.45 6.39 -12.23
C GLN A 418 18.14 6.95 -10.85
N GLY A 419 19.14 6.83 -9.95
CA GLY A 419 19.04 7.37 -8.61
C GLY A 419 19.93 8.60 -8.41
N LYS A 420 20.00 9.05 -7.16
CA LYS A 420 20.80 10.19 -6.74
C LYS A 420 21.89 9.74 -5.78
N ARG A 421 23.16 10.08 -6.06
CA ARG A 421 24.25 9.73 -5.15
C ARG A 421 24.18 10.56 -3.87
N ILE A 422 24.19 9.88 -2.75
CA ILE A 422 24.20 10.45 -1.40
C ILE A 422 25.57 10.23 -0.73
N PHE A 423 26.13 9.03 -0.89
CA PHE A 423 27.40 8.63 -0.31
C PHE A 423 28.34 8.06 -1.38
N LYS A 424 29.62 8.04 -1.08
CA LYS A 424 30.58 7.23 -1.85
C LYS A 424 30.21 5.76 -1.73
N GLU A 425 30.51 4.97 -2.75
CA GLU A 425 30.31 3.52 -2.73
C GLU A 425 31.03 2.88 -1.55
N SER A 426 32.28 3.29 -1.28
CA SER A 426 33.06 2.75 -0.15
C SER A 426 32.40 3.01 1.21
N THR A 427 31.80 4.19 1.39
CA THR A 427 31.08 4.54 2.63
C THR A 427 29.85 3.64 2.80
N ALA A 428 29.07 3.46 1.77
CA ALA A 428 27.89 2.59 1.83
C ALA A 428 28.26 1.16 2.19
N ARG A 429 29.30 0.61 1.58
CA ARG A 429 29.79 -0.73 1.88
C ARG A 429 30.27 -0.87 3.32
N GLU A 430 31.02 0.12 3.81
CA GLU A 430 31.53 0.14 5.17
C GLU A 430 30.37 0.19 6.18
N VAL A 431 29.38 1.03 5.95
CA VAL A 431 28.21 1.15 6.84
C VAL A 431 27.39 -0.12 6.83
N ARG A 432 27.18 -0.78 5.68
CA ARG A 432 26.51 -2.07 5.62
C ARG A 432 27.23 -3.12 6.49
N ASN A 433 28.55 -3.14 6.42
CA ASN A 433 29.35 -4.06 7.23
C ASN A 433 29.18 -3.77 8.73
N LEU A 434 29.17 -2.50 9.13
CA LEU A 434 28.91 -2.11 10.51
C LEU A 434 27.51 -2.55 10.97
N MET A 435 26.53 -2.48 10.09
CA MET A 435 25.14 -2.86 10.42
C MET A 435 24.94 -4.36 10.64
N VAL A 436 25.83 -5.20 10.14
CA VAL A 436 25.79 -6.65 10.43
C VAL A 436 25.96 -6.89 11.93
N SER A 437 26.73 -6.03 12.62
CA SER A 437 26.93 -6.15 14.07
C SER A 437 25.63 -6.08 14.87
N VAL A 438 24.59 -5.49 14.32
CA VAL A 438 23.28 -5.34 15.00
C VAL A 438 22.59 -6.69 15.17
N THR A 439 22.74 -7.60 14.21
CA THR A 439 22.15 -8.95 14.27
C THR A 439 23.08 -10.00 14.83
N GLU A 440 24.35 -9.65 15.10
CA GLU A 440 25.31 -10.52 15.76
C GLU A 440 25.12 -10.52 17.28
N PRO A 441 25.67 -11.51 18.00
CA PRO A 441 25.63 -11.50 19.47
C PRO A 441 26.14 -10.18 20.04
N GLY A 442 25.42 -9.62 20.99
CA GLY A 442 25.70 -8.31 21.55
C GLY A 442 24.98 -7.15 20.89
N GLY A 443 24.38 -7.37 19.71
CA GLY A 443 23.57 -6.36 19.03
C GLY A 443 22.14 -6.30 19.53
N THR A 444 21.44 -5.24 19.18
CA THR A 444 20.04 -5.01 19.58
C THR A 444 19.04 -5.79 18.75
N GLY A 445 19.47 -6.36 17.62
CA GLY A 445 18.60 -7.01 16.64
C GLY A 445 18.93 -8.47 16.37
N THR A 446 19.41 -9.22 17.36
CA THR A 446 19.78 -10.64 17.19
C THR A 446 18.60 -11.50 16.71
N ALA A 447 17.37 -11.12 17.09
CA ALA A 447 16.16 -11.83 16.64
C ALA A 447 15.91 -11.73 15.13
N GLY A 448 16.56 -10.79 14.44
CA GLY A 448 16.44 -10.62 12.99
C GLY A 448 17.49 -11.38 12.18
N ALA A 449 18.41 -12.10 12.82
CA ALA A 449 19.43 -12.88 12.11
C ALA A 449 18.78 -14.00 11.28
N VAL A 450 19.24 -14.17 10.05
CA VAL A 450 18.73 -15.18 9.13
C VAL A 450 19.85 -16.19 8.85
N ASP A 451 19.56 -17.46 9.07
CA ASP A 451 20.53 -18.50 8.84
C ASP A 451 21.00 -18.54 7.38
N GLY A 452 22.30 -18.68 7.19
CA GLY A 452 22.92 -18.71 5.87
C GLY A 452 23.24 -17.35 5.26
N PHE A 453 22.91 -16.23 5.94
CA PHE A 453 23.14 -14.88 5.42
C PHE A 453 23.70 -13.96 6.49
N ASP A 454 24.49 -12.97 6.05
CA ASP A 454 24.76 -11.79 6.86
C ASP A 454 23.65 -10.77 6.63
N VAL A 455 23.01 -10.37 7.71
CA VAL A 455 21.91 -9.40 7.68
C VAL A 455 22.41 -8.11 8.31
N GLY A 456 22.37 -7.02 7.53
CA GLY A 456 22.56 -5.68 8.08
C GLY A 456 21.22 -5.14 8.52
N ALA A 457 21.15 -4.55 9.71
CA ALA A 457 19.89 -4.09 10.23
C ALA A 457 20.03 -2.93 11.22
N LYS A 458 18.91 -2.33 11.53
CA LYS A 458 18.77 -1.34 12.60
C LYS A 458 17.43 -1.51 13.29
N THR A 459 17.44 -1.49 14.61
CA THR A 459 16.24 -1.51 15.44
C THR A 459 15.88 -0.09 15.87
N GLY A 460 14.61 0.15 16.16
CA GLY A 460 14.13 1.39 16.71
C GLY A 460 12.95 1.15 17.66
N THR A 461 12.90 1.93 18.72
CA THR A 461 11.78 1.94 19.68
C THR A 461 11.48 3.39 19.97
N ALA A 462 10.53 3.97 19.22
CA ALA A 462 10.16 5.37 19.38
C ALA A 462 8.94 5.50 20.28
N ARG A 463 8.95 6.46 21.19
CA ARG A 463 7.73 6.84 21.91
C ARG A 463 6.86 7.70 21.01
N LYS A 464 5.55 7.49 21.06
CA LYS A 464 4.61 8.28 20.26
C LYS A 464 4.43 9.66 20.85
N PHE A 465 4.36 10.66 19.98
CA PHE A 465 4.04 12.04 20.34
C PHE A 465 2.53 12.20 20.33
N VAL A 466 1.93 12.39 21.51
CA VAL A 466 0.48 12.49 21.69
C VAL A 466 0.16 13.68 22.56
N ASN A 467 -0.76 14.53 22.13
CA ASN A 467 -1.22 15.71 22.87
C ASN A 467 -0.06 16.65 23.29
N GLY A 468 0.88 16.89 22.37
CA GLY A 468 1.98 17.82 22.58
C GLY A 468 3.16 17.29 23.39
N ARG A 469 3.16 16.00 23.73
CA ARG A 469 4.27 15.37 24.47
C ARG A 469 4.44 13.89 24.12
N TYR A 470 5.59 13.33 24.47
CA TYR A 470 5.87 11.90 24.29
C TYR A 470 5.15 11.09 25.37
N ALA A 471 4.39 10.07 24.93
CA ALA A 471 3.71 9.16 25.84
C ALA A 471 4.69 8.11 26.36
N ASP A 472 4.65 7.82 27.67
CA ASP A 472 5.57 6.85 28.28
C ASP A 472 5.21 5.40 27.97
N ASN A 473 3.96 5.13 27.61
CA ASN A 473 3.43 3.79 27.43
C ASN A 473 2.99 3.46 25.99
N LYS A 474 3.26 4.35 25.04
CA LYS A 474 2.89 4.15 23.63
C LYS A 474 4.13 4.21 22.75
N HIS A 475 4.44 3.09 22.12
CA HIS A 475 5.67 2.93 21.34
C HIS A 475 5.37 2.50 19.92
N VAL A 476 6.31 2.81 19.03
CA VAL A 476 6.38 2.22 17.69
C VAL A 476 7.66 1.40 17.64
N ALA A 477 7.52 0.10 17.50
CA ALA A 477 8.65 -0.81 17.37
C ALA A 477 9.01 -0.96 15.89
N THR A 478 10.27 -0.72 15.54
CA THR A 478 10.75 -0.76 14.16
C THR A 478 11.94 -1.71 14.03
N PHE A 479 11.93 -2.48 12.95
CA PHE A 479 13.07 -3.29 12.53
C PHE A 479 13.20 -3.15 11.02
N ILE A 480 14.36 -2.68 10.57
CA ILE A 480 14.62 -2.49 9.14
C ILE A 480 16.01 -3.00 8.81
N GLY A 481 16.10 -3.72 7.70
CA GLY A 481 17.38 -4.29 7.30
C GLY A 481 17.40 -4.83 5.89
N PHE A 482 18.52 -5.37 5.53
CA PHE A 482 18.80 -5.84 4.19
C PHE A 482 19.67 -7.11 4.22
N ALA A 483 19.58 -7.89 3.20
CA ALA A 483 20.40 -9.08 3.01
C ALA A 483 20.51 -9.43 1.51
N PRO A 484 21.57 -10.16 1.09
CA PRO A 484 22.84 -10.38 1.81
C PRO A 484 23.59 -9.06 2.01
N ALA A 485 24.27 -8.89 3.13
CA ALA A 485 24.86 -7.59 3.50
C ALA A 485 25.89 -7.05 2.48
N LYS A 486 26.68 -7.94 1.85
CA LYS A 486 27.68 -7.53 0.86
C LYS A 486 27.10 -7.08 -0.47
N ASN A 487 26.09 -7.79 -0.96
CA ASN A 487 25.39 -7.50 -2.20
C ASN A 487 23.88 -7.56 -1.94
N PRO A 488 23.32 -6.52 -1.33
CA PRO A 488 21.92 -6.55 -0.93
C PRO A 488 20.96 -6.77 -2.10
N ARG A 489 20.00 -7.66 -1.88
CA ARG A 489 18.95 -7.97 -2.83
C ARG A 489 17.59 -7.54 -2.33
N VAL A 490 17.38 -7.59 -1.02
CA VAL A 490 16.09 -7.33 -0.39
C VAL A 490 16.25 -6.38 0.79
N ILE A 491 15.36 -5.41 0.88
CA ILE A 491 15.17 -4.57 2.07
C ILE A 491 13.82 -4.95 2.68
N VAL A 492 13.79 -5.17 3.98
CA VAL A 492 12.56 -5.41 4.73
C VAL A 492 12.46 -4.38 5.85
N ALA A 493 11.32 -3.72 5.93
CA ALA A 493 11.01 -2.76 6.99
C ALA A 493 9.71 -3.18 7.68
N VAL A 494 9.76 -3.31 9.00
CA VAL A 494 8.61 -3.71 9.83
C VAL A 494 8.39 -2.69 10.92
N THR A 495 7.15 -2.23 11.08
CA THR A 495 6.75 -1.44 12.25
C THR A 495 5.55 -2.08 12.92
N ILE A 496 5.59 -2.13 14.24
CA ILE A 496 4.47 -2.57 15.08
C ILE A 496 4.07 -1.39 15.96
N ASP A 497 2.83 -0.97 15.81
CA ASP A 497 2.30 0.25 16.45
C ASP A 497 1.60 -0.11 17.76
N GLU A 498 2.06 0.50 18.84
CA GLU A 498 1.51 0.35 20.20
C GLU A 498 1.38 -1.11 20.64
N PRO A 499 2.51 -1.88 20.69
CA PRO A 499 2.49 -3.19 21.29
C PRO A 499 2.20 -3.09 22.78
N THR A 500 1.29 -3.93 23.29
CA THR A 500 0.86 -3.92 24.70
C THR A 500 1.17 -5.18 25.45
N ALA A 501 1.60 -6.25 24.77
CA ALA A 501 1.92 -7.53 25.37
C ALA A 501 3.27 -8.04 24.86
N HIS A 502 3.98 -8.79 25.71
CA HIS A 502 5.23 -9.47 25.36
C HIS A 502 6.35 -8.54 24.88
N GLY A 503 6.47 -7.38 25.54
CA GLY A 503 7.53 -6.41 25.27
C GLY A 503 7.13 -5.29 24.31
N TYR A 504 8.04 -4.33 24.15
CA TYR A 504 7.81 -3.18 23.28
C TYR A 504 9.06 -2.73 22.51
N TYR A 505 10.22 -3.29 22.79
CA TYR A 505 11.45 -2.95 22.07
C TYR A 505 11.42 -3.48 20.63
N GLY A 506 11.92 -2.68 19.69
CA GLY A 506 11.93 -3.00 18.28
C GLY A 506 12.55 -4.36 17.96
N GLY A 507 13.69 -4.68 18.59
CA GLY A 507 14.35 -5.96 18.39
C GLY A 507 13.51 -7.17 18.82
N VAL A 508 12.75 -7.01 19.90
CA VAL A 508 11.91 -8.08 20.46
C VAL A 508 10.60 -8.23 19.68
N VAL A 509 9.97 -7.11 19.35
CA VAL A 509 8.61 -7.08 18.78
C VAL A 509 8.64 -7.23 17.26
N ALA A 510 9.52 -6.51 16.58
CA ALA A 510 9.59 -6.48 15.12
C ALA A 510 10.67 -7.40 14.54
N GLY A 511 11.59 -7.89 15.37
CA GLY A 511 12.66 -8.79 14.94
C GLY A 511 12.17 -10.13 14.40
N PRO A 512 11.34 -10.88 15.16
CA PRO A 512 10.84 -12.16 14.69
C PRO A 512 10.08 -12.11 13.36
N PRO A 513 9.12 -11.19 13.14
CA PRO A 513 8.49 -11.06 11.82
C PRO A 513 9.48 -10.63 10.74
N PHE A 514 10.41 -9.72 11.05
CA PHE A 514 11.48 -9.34 10.10
C PHE A 514 12.27 -10.57 9.65
N LYS A 515 12.72 -11.41 10.58
CA LYS A 515 13.50 -12.63 10.28
C LYS A 515 12.77 -13.54 9.30
N LYS A 516 11.48 -13.80 9.57
CA LYS A 516 10.69 -14.70 8.74
C LYS A 516 10.43 -14.11 7.35
N ILE A 517 10.14 -12.83 7.28
CA ILE A 517 9.89 -12.15 6.01
C ILE A 517 11.17 -12.08 5.18
N MET A 518 12.29 -11.71 5.79
CA MET A 518 13.57 -11.64 5.09
C MET A 518 14.00 -13.03 4.59
N GLY A 519 14.02 -14.02 5.48
CA GLY A 519 14.42 -15.38 5.12
C GLY A 519 13.53 -15.98 4.04
N GLY A 520 12.22 -15.82 4.17
CA GLY A 520 11.25 -16.29 3.18
C GLY A 520 11.38 -15.59 1.85
N SER A 521 11.61 -14.27 1.86
CA SER A 521 11.80 -13.47 0.63
C SER A 521 13.06 -13.91 -0.13
N LEU A 522 14.16 -14.11 0.57
CA LEU A 522 15.40 -14.62 -0.04
C LEU A 522 15.18 -15.97 -0.69
N ASN A 523 14.45 -16.85 -0.01
CA ASN A 523 14.12 -18.18 -0.54
C ASN A 523 13.20 -18.08 -1.78
N ILE A 524 12.14 -17.29 -1.71
CA ILE A 524 11.19 -17.07 -2.82
C ILE A 524 11.92 -16.55 -4.07
N LEU A 525 12.85 -15.63 -3.87
CA LEU A 525 13.62 -15.05 -4.98
C LEU A 525 14.77 -15.94 -5.47
N GLY A 526 14.96 -17.10 -4.85
CA GLY A 526 16.00 -18.05 -5.25
C GLY A 526 17.42 -17.58 -4.94
N ILE A 527 17.59 -16.77 -3.92
CA ILE A 527 18.91 -16.25 -3.54
C ILE A 527 19.60 -17.29 -2.65
N SER A 528 20.73 -17.82 -3.14
CA SER A 528 21.47 -18.85 -2.43
C SER A 528 22.12 -18.31 -1.17
N PRO A 529 22.21 -19.12 -0.10
CA PRO A 529 22.96 -18.76 1.10
C PRO A 529 24.40 -18.36 0.77
N THR A 530 24.89 -17.32 1.44
CA THR A 530 26.24 -16.78 1.25
C THR A 530 27.23 -17.27 2.30
N LYS A 531 26.75 -17.99 3.30
CA LYS A 531 27.57 -18.66 4.30
C LYS A 531 26.93 -19.99 4.67
N PRO A 532 27.70 -20.91 5.32
CA PRO A 532 27.17 -22.23 5.67
C PRO A 532 25.93 -22.15 6.57
N LEU A 533 24.97 -23.05 6.30
CA LEU A 533 23.80 -23.22 7.14
C LEU A 533 24.20 -23.92 8.44
N THR A 534 23.48 -23.62 9.53
CA THR A 534 23.70 -24.33 10.80
C THR A 534 23.19 -25.77 10.68
N ALA A 535 23.72 -26.67 11.53
CA ALA A 535 23.28 -28.06 11.57
C ALA A 535 21.75 -28.17 11.85
N ALA A 536 21.19 -27.28 12.67
CA ALA A 536 19.77 -27.27 12.98
C ALA A 536 18.93 -26.97 11.75
N ALA A 537 19.33 -25.98 10.92
CA ALA A 537 18.62 -25.64 9.68
C ALA A 537 18.68 -26.75 8.64
N VAL A 538 19.80 -27.45 8.56
CA VAL A 538 19.98 -28.62 7.66
C VAL A 538 19.08 -29.78 8.07
N LYS A 539 18.88 -29.98 9.38
CA LYS A 539 18.06 -31.07 9.92
C LYS A 539 16.56 -30.81 9.87
N THR A 540 16.14 -29.59 9.62
CA THR A 540 14.74 -29.21 9.60
C THR A 540 14.34 -28.78 8.19
N PRO A 541 14.14 -29.74 7.26
CA PRO A 541 13.65 -29.40 5.94
C PRO A 541 12.28 -28.76 6.06
N SER A 542 12.08 -27.68 5.35
CA SER A 542 10.83 -26.93 5.35
C SER A 542 9.68 -27.75 4.81
#